data_1d4145c819efb1da83a722c97a415332
#
_entry.id   1d4145c819efb1da83a722c97a415332
#
_cell.length_a   1.000
_cell.length_b   1.000
_cell.length_c   1.000
_cell.angle_alpha   90.00
_cell.angle_beta   90.00
_cell.angle_gamma   90.00
#
_symmetry.space_group_name_H-M   'P 1'
#
loop_
_entity.id
_entity.type
_entity.pdbx_description
1 polymer ?
#
loop_
_entity_poly.entity_id
_entity_poly.type
_entity_poly.pdbx_seq_one_letter_code
_entity_poly.pdbx_strand_id
1 'polypeptide(L)'
;MKLSSHAFADNTAIPGEYAFAVPDAAHHYALSSNRNPHLAWVDVPPGTQSFALVCHDPDVPSVGDDVNQEGKRVALNLPRVDFYHWLLLDISAGAREITAGSHSASITAHGKSGPQTVGGLRHGLNDYSLWFAGDPQMAGDYFGYDGPCPPWNDERLHHYIFTLYALDVAHLEVQGALNGAAVLAALQGHVLAQASLTGTYTLAPDELLSID
;
A
#
# COMPACT_ATOMS: atom_id res chain seq x y z
N MET A 1 9.25 -10.14 -16.44
CA MET A 1 9.05 -10.35 -14.98
C MET A 1 7.57 -10.50 -14.71
N LYS A 2 7.16 -11.36 -13.76
CA LYS A 2 5.76 -11.55 -13.34
C LYS A 2 5.70 -11.50 -11.81
N LEU A 3 4.67 -10.84 -11.27
CA LEU A 3 4.39 -10.75 -9.85
C LEU A 3 3.11 -11.54 -9.53
N SER A 4 3.10 -12.25 -8.42
CA SER A 4 1.96 -13.06 -7.97
C SER A 4 1.87 -13.08 -6.45
N SER A 5 0.74 -13.54 -5.91
CA SER A 5 0.55 -13.72 -4.47
C SER A 5 -0.20 -15.05 -4.20
N HIS A 6 0.06 -15.64 -3.03
CA HIS A 6 -0.81 -16.70 -2.48
C HIS A 6 -1.97 -16.11 -1.66
N ALA A 7 -1.91 -14.81 -1.34
CA ALA A 7 -2.92 -14.14 -0.52
C ALA A 7 -4.20 -13.81 -1.31
N PHE A 8 -4.04 -13.39 -2.57
CA PHE A 8 -5.15 -13.05 -3.47
C PHE A 8 -4.68 -13.14 -4.93
N ALA A 9 -5.61 -13.31 -5.86
CA ALA A 9 -5.35 -13.29 -7.29
C ALA A 9 -5.45 -11.86 -7.85
N ASP A 10 -4.88 -11.62 -9.03
CA ASP A 10 -4.94 -10.32 -9.69
C ASP A 10 -6.40 -9.88 -9.93
N ASN A 11 -6.69 -8.61 -9.62
CA ASN A 11 -8.03 -8.01 -9.69
C ASN A 11 -9.11 -8.73 -8.83
N THR A 12 -8.71 -9.34 -7.70
CA THR A 12 -9.66 -9.90 -6.73
C THR A 12 -9.57 -9.22 -5.38
N ALA A 13 -10.57 -9.46 -4.53
CA ALA A 13 -10.61 -8.87 -3.19
C ALA A 13 -9.42 -9.30 -2.33
N ILE A 14 -8.81 -8.34 -1.64
CA ILE A 14 -7.77 -8.58 -0.63
C ILE A 14 -8.45 -9.13 0.63
N PRO A 15 -8.03 -10.30 1.18
CA PRO A 15 -8.56 -10.79 2.44
C PRO A 15 -8.31 -9.83 3.61
N GLY A 16 -9.29 -9.72 4.51
CA GLY A 16 -9.30 -8.75 5.61
C GLY A 16 -8.08 -8.81 6.54
N GLU A 17 -7.41 -9.96 6.67
CA GLU A 17 -6.17 -10.06 7.47
C GLU A 17 -5.01 -9.20 6.93
N TYR A 18 -5.06 -8.82 5.65
CA TYR A 18 -4.07 -7.93 5.03
C TYR A 18 -4.51 -6.46 5.01
N ALA A 19 -5.73 -6.18 5.46
CA ALA A 19 -6.27 -4.84 5.56
C ALA A 19 -5.93 -4.17 6.92
N PHE A 20 -5.92 -2.85 6.95
CA PHE A 20 -5.84 -2.06 8.17
C PHE A 20 -7.16 -2.16 8.95
N ALA A 21 -8.29 -2.15 8.23
CA ALA A 21 -9.62 -2.31 8.79
C ALA A 21 -10.48 -3.26 7.98
N VAL A 22 -11.49 -3.86 8.62
CA VAL A 22 -12.51 -4.73 8.02
C VAL A 22 -13.89 -4.14 8.26
N PRO A 23 -14.91 -4.44 7.41
CA PRO A 23 -16.29 -4.00 7.65
C PRO A 23 -16.80 -4.48 9.01
N ASP A 24 -17.53 -3.61 9.72
CA ASP A 24 -18.22 -3.90 10.97
C ASP A 24 -19.65 -3.30 10.95
N ALA A 25 -20.65 -4.11 11.26
CA ALA A 25 -22.05 -3.71 11.15
C ALA A 25 -22.47 -2.66 12.20
N ALA A 26 -21.77 -2.56 13.31
CA ALA A 26 -22.11 -1.64 14.40
C ALA A 26 -21.35 -0.30 14.32
N HIS A 27 -20.14 -0.31 13.76
CA HIS A 27 -19.24 0.84 13.79
C HIS A 27 -18.65 1.17 12.41
N HIS A 28 -19.25 0.64 11.31
CA HIS A 28 -18.81 0.70 9.93
C HIS A 28 -17.51 -0.07 9.67
N TYR A 29 -16.54 -0.01 10.57
CA TYR A 29 -15.27 -0.77 10.47
C TYR A 29 -14.74 -1.16 11.84
N ALA A 30 -13.94 -2.21 11.86
CA ALA A 30 -13.10 -2.63 12.98
C ALA A 30 -11.65 -2.77 12.51
N LEU A 31 -10.68 -2.53 13.40
CA LEU A 31 -9.27 -2.71 13.08
C LEU A 31 -8.96 -4.19 12.81
N SER A 32 -8.06 -4.46 11.85
CA SER A 32 -7.68 -5.81 11.46
C SER A 32 -6.21 -6.12 11.74
N SER A 33 -5.73 -7.27 11.27
CA SER A 33 -4.36 -7.74 11.54
C SER A 33 -3.27 -6.93 10.83
N ASN A 34 -3.60 -6.19 9.79
CA ASN A 34 -2.68 -5.31 9.07
C ASN A 34 -1.37 -6.01 8.64
N ARG A 35 -1.47 -7.29 8.23
CA ARG A 35 -0.33 -8.08 7.76
C ARG A 35 0.01 -7.69 6.33
N ASN A 36 1.30 -7.57 5.98
CA ASN A 36 1.62 -7.49 4.57
C ASN A 36 1.30 -8.83 3.87
N PRO A 37 0.78 -8.81 2.63
CA PRO A 37 0.53 -10.04 1.88
C PRO A 37 1.84 -10.71 1.46
N HIS A 38 1.76 -12.00 1.13
CA HIS A 38 2.80 -12.71 0.40
C HIS A 38 2.91 -12.15 -1.02
N LEU A 39 4.13 -11.96 -1.51
CA LEU A 39 4.41 -11.61 -2.91
C LEU A 39 5.55 -12.49 -3.42
N ALA A 40 5.44 -12.99 -4.66
CA ALA A 40 6.48 -13.77 -5.31
C ALA A 40 6.64 -13.35 -6.77
N TRP A 41 7.87 -13.45 -7.30
CA TRP A 41 8.15 -13.05 -8.67
C TRP A 41 9.11 -13.99 -9.39
N VAL A 42 8.91 -14.08 -10.72
CA VAL A 42 9.69 -14.88 -11.65
C VAL A 42 10.08 -14.06 -12.88
N ASP A 43 10.88 -14.68 -13.77
CA ASP A 43 11.31 -14.08 -15.04
C ASP A 43 12.05 -12.74 -14.84
N VAL A 44 12.97 -12.71 -13.88
CA VAL A 44 13.79 -11.53 -13.56
C VAL A 44 14.75 -11.22 -14.70
N PRO A 45 14.84 -9.95 -15.20
CA PRO A 45 15.73 -9.61 -16.29
C PRO A 45 17.20 -9.74 -15.88
N PRO A 46 18.08 -10.11 -16.83
CA PRO A 46 19.53 -10.05 -16.60
C PRO A 46 19.97 -8.63 -16.21
N GLY A 47 20.99 -8.52 -15.35
CA GLY A 47 21.52 -7.24 -14.90
C GLY A 47 20.80 -6.63 -13.69
N THR A 48 19.74 -7.28 -13.18
CA THR A 48 19.08 -6.84 -11.95
C THR A 48 20.05 -6.90 -10.77
N GLN A 49 20.23 -5.78 -10.09
CA GLN A 49 21.08 -5.63 -8.91
C GLN A 49 20.27 -5.50 -7.61
N SER A 50 19.03 -4.98 -7.68
CA SER A 50 18.08 -4.94 -6.56
C SER A 50 16.65 -4.86 -7.08
N PHE A 51 15.67 -4.88 -6.14
CA PHE A 51 14.29 -4.54 -6.44
C PHE A 51 13.78 -3.45 -5.49
N ALA A 52 12.78 -2.72 -5.96
CA ALA A 52 11.94 -1.86 -5.15
C ALA A 52 10.47 -2.28 -5.30
N LEU A 53 9.71 -2.24 -4.21
CA LEU A 53 8.27 -2.49 -4.18
C LEU A 53 7.54 -1.22 -3.78
N VAL A 54 6.50 -0.88 -4.54
CA VAL A 54 5.56 0.22 -4.22
C VAL A 54 4.16 -0.36 -4.22
N CYS A 55 3.41 -0.11 -3.14
CA CYS A 55 1.96 -0.34 -3.10
C CYS A 55 1.26 0.99 -2.94
N HIS A 56 0.32 1.31 -3.84
CA HIS A 56 -0.48 2.52 -3.77
C HIS A 56 -1.94 2.24 -4.14
N ASP A 57 -2.82 3.11 -3.66
CA ASP A 57 -4.25 3.19 -3.97
C ASP A 57 -4.48 4.47 -4.78
N PRO A 58 -4.85 4.39 -6.08
CA PRO A 58 -5.13 5.57 -6.93
C PRO A 58 -6.57 6.08 -6.78
N ASP A 59 -7.39 5.46 -5.95
CA ASP A 59 -8.82 5.75 -5.80
C ASP A 59 -9.15 6.61 -4.57
N VAL A 60 -8.15 7.14 -3.86
CA VAL A 60 -8.37 7.93 -2.65
C VAL A 60 -9.01 9.28 -2.98
N PRO A 61 -10.07 9.71 -2.26
CA PRO A 61 -10.71 11.00 -2.48
C PRO A 61 -9.70 12.16 -2.37
N SER A 62 -9.72 13.10 -3.33
CA SER A 62 -8.81 14.26 -3.34
C SER A 62 -9.12 15.30 -2.25
N VAL A 63 -10.30 15.21 -1.63
CA VAL A 63 -10.76 16.03 -0.48
C VAL A 63 -11.47 15.15 0.53
N GLY A 64 -11.35 15.49 1.81
CA GLY A 64 -11.88 14.69 2.92
C GLY A 64 -13.23 15.15 3.48
N ASP A 65 -13.89 16.13 2.86
CA ASP A 65 -15.04 16.84 3.44
C ASP A 65 -16.23 15.94 3.80
N ASP A 66 -16.45 14.88 3.00
CA ASP A 66 -17.54 13.92 3.21
C ASP A 66 -17.06 12.54 3.68
N VAL A 67 -15.73 12.34 3.80
CA VAL A 67 -15.12 11.05 4.15
C VAL A 67 -15.53 10.61 5.55
N ASN A 68 -16.04 9.38 5.66
CA ASN A 68 -16.41 8.74 6.93
C ASN A 68 -17.43 9.54 7.76
N GLN A 69 -18.39 10.22 7.11
CA GLN A 69 -19.45 10.98 7.76
C GLN A 69 -20.82 10.33 7.58
N GLU A 70 -21.58 10.24 8.67
CA GLU A 70 -22.96 9.74 8.66
C GLU A 70 -23.85 10.56 7.74
N GLY A 71 -24.67 9.87 6.92
CA GLY A 71 -25.57 10.52 5.98
C GLY A 71 -24.91 11.19 4.79
N LYS A 72 -23.59 11.03 4.63
CA LYS A 72 -22.80 11.50 3.49
C LYS A 72 -22.35 10.33 2.62
N ARG A 73 -22.00 10.65 1.36
CA ARG A 73 -21.41 9.72 0.41
C ARG A 73 -20.23 10.38 -0.28
N VAL A 74 -19.16 9.64 -0.46
CA VAL A 74 -18.03 10.07 -1.31
C VAL A 74 -18.36 9.64 -2.74
N ALA A 75 -18.71 10.62 -3.59
CA ALA A 75 -19.24 10.38 -4.92
C ALA A 75 -18.21 9.75 -5.88
N LEU A 76 -18.68 8.89 -6.79
CA LEU A 76 -17.84 8.24 -7.83
C LEU A 76 -17.05 9.23 -8.68
N ASN A 77 -17.62 10.38 -9.02
CA ASN A 77 -17.02 11.38 -9.90
C ASN A 77 -16.10 12.37 -9.18
N LEU A 78 -15.88 12.23 -7.88
CA LEU A 78 -14.90 13.03 -7.16
C LEU A 78 -13.50 12.74 -7.71
N PRO A 79 -12.65 13.76 -7.97
CA PRO A 79 -11.26 13.55 -8.34
C PRO A 79 -10.51 12.69 -7.31
N ARG A 80 -9.65 11.82 -7.79
CA ARG A 80 -8.89 10.88 -6.96
C ARG A 80 -7.40 11.18 -7.00
N VAL A 81 -6.70 10.77 -5.95
CA VAL A 81 -5.25 10.93 -5.78
C VAL A 81 -4.63 9.62 -5.33
N ASP A 82 -3.33 9.46 -5.60
CA ASP A 82 -2.57 8.33 -5.09
C ASP A 82 -2.38 8.43 -3.58
N PHE A 83 -2.49 7.27 -2.90
CA PHE A 83 -2.14 7.10 -1.50
C PHE A 83 -1.18 5.90 -1.39
N TYR A 84 0.01 6.14 -0.86
CA TYR A 84 1.05 5.12 -0.76
C TYR A 84 0.91 4.33 0.52
N HIS A 85 0.73 3.01 0.39
CA HIS A 85 0.54 2.04 1.47
C HIS A 85 1.82 1.33 1.87
N TRP A 86 2.77 1.18 0.95
CA TRP A 86 4.03 0.49 1.19
C TRP A 86 5.11 0.90 0.19
N LEU A 87 6.27 1.25 0.73
CA LEU A 87 7.49 1.49 -0.03
C LEU A 87 8.58 0.62 0.59
N LEU A 88 9.15 -0.31 -0.18
CA LEU A 88 10.23 -1.20 0.27
C LEU A 88 11.35 -1.18 -0.76
N LEU A 89 12.54 -0.78 -0.34
CA LEU A 89 13.70 -0.53 -1.18
C LEU A 89 14.85 -1.48 -0.86
N ASP A 90 15.77 -1.61 -1.82
CA ASP A 90 17.02 -2.36 -1.71
C ASP A 90 16.79 -3.86 -1.47
N ILE A 91 15.70 -4.41 -2.01
CA ILE A 91 15.43 -5.84 -1.98
C ILE A 91 16.52 -6.55 -2.78
N SER A 92 17.17 -7.54 -2.18
CA SER A 92 18.29 -8.27 -2.79
C SER A 92 17.94 -8.82 -4.18
N ALA A 93 18.87 -8.73 -5.13
CA ALA A 93 18.75 -9.34 -6.47
C ALA A 93 18.49 -10.85 -6.45
N GLY A 94 18.87 -11.54 -5.37
CA GLY A 94 18.62 -12.97 -5.15
C GLY A 94 17.24 -13.28 -4.60
N ALA A 95 16.48 -12.29 -4.09
CA ALA A 95 15.14 -12.50 -3.54
C ALA A 95 14.14 -12.88 -4.65
N ARG A 96 13.17 -13.73 -4.29
CA ARG A 96 12.08 -14.16 -5.20
C ARG A 96 10.72 -14.10 -4.54
N GLU A 97 10.68 -13.77 -3.26
CA GLU A 97 9.43 -13.64 -2.51
C GLU A 97 9.58 -12.69 -1.31
N ILE A 98 8.46 -12.20 -0.84
CA ILE A 98 8.25 -11.55 0.45
C ILE A 98 7.19 -12.37 1.18
N THR A 99 7.55 -12.88 2.35
CA THR A 99 6.63 -13.70 3.17
C THR A 99 5.53 -12.83 3.79
N ALA A 100 4.31 -13.34 3.84
CA ALA A 100 3.20 -12.67 4.51
C ALA A 100 3.52 -12.39 5.99
N GLY A 101 3.27 -11.15 6.44
CA GLY A 101 3.49 -10.72 7.82
C GLY A 101 4.97 -10.44 8.17
N SER A 102 5.91 -10.49 7.23
CA SER A 102 7.33 -10.24 7.50
C SER A 102 7.68 -8.75 7.64
N HIS A 103 6.86 -7.86 7.15
CA HIS A 103 7.06 -6.41 7.17
C HIS A 103 5.95 -5.63 7.88
N SER A 104 4.84 -6.28 8.20
CA SER A 104 3.78 -5.80 9.07
C SER A 104 2.94 -6.99 9.53
N ALA A 105 2.66 -7.08 10.83
CA ALA A 105 1.85 -8.15 11.43
C ALA A 105 0.83 -7.60 12.44
N SER A 106 0.74 -6.27 12.58
CA SER A 106 -0.21 -5.58 13.44
C SER A 106 -0.26 -4.09 13.10
N ILE A 107 -1.30 -3.41 13.59
CA ILE A 107 -1.34 -1.96 13.64
C ILE A 107 -0.44 -1.47 14.78
N THR A 108 0.34 -0.42 14.52
CA THR A 108 1.20 0.22 15.51
C THR A 108 0.79 1.68 15.65
N ALA A 109 0.14 2.02 16.75
CA ALA A 109 -0.17 3.41 17.05
C ALA A 109 1.12 4.25 17.09
N HIS A 110 1.06 5.48 16.61
CA HIS A 110 2.19 6.39 16.43
C HIS A 110 3.24 5.93 15.41
N GLY A 111 2.87 4.98 14.55
CA GLY A 111 3.68 4.53 13.43
C GLY A 111 4.72 3.47 13.75
N LYS A 112 5.39 3.02 12.72
CA LYS A 112 6.47 2.02 12.76
C LYS A 112 7.80 2.70 12.47
N SER A 113 8.85 2.29 13.19
CA SER A 113 10.20 2.85 13.00
C SER A 113 10.79 2.51 11.63
N GLY A 114 11.61 3.41 11.11
CA GLY A 114 12.32 3.29 9.85
C GLY A 114 13.38 4.38 9.69
N PRO A 115 13.93 4.54 8.49
CA PRO A 115 13.69 3.75 7.28
C PRO A 115 14.37 2.37 7.30
N GLN A 116 15.45 2.15 8.07
CA GLN A 116 16.20 0.89 8.07
C GLN A 116 15.38 -0.24 8.71
N THR A 117 15.37 -1.39 8.06
CA THR A 117 14.76 -2.62 8.55
C THR A 117 15.72 -3.80 8.40
N VAL A 118 15.30 -4.99 8.83
CA VAL A 118 16.15 -6.20 8.82
C VAL A 118 16.68 -6.52 7.41
N GLY A 119 17.90 -7.04 7.34
CA GLY A 119 18.50 -7.49 6.08
C GLY A 119 19.03 -6.37 5.20
N GLY A 120 19.20 -5.14 5.69
CA GLY A 120 19.69 -4.00 4.91
C GLY A 120 18.65 -3.34 4.02
N LEU A 121 17.39 -3.72 4.15
CA LEU A 121 16.27 -3.12 3.43
C LEU A 121 15.91 -1.75 4.04
N ARG A 122 15.22 -0.92 3.25
CA ARG A 122 14.64 0.35 3.72
C ARG A 122 13.16 0.40 3.44
N HIS A 123 12.39 0.79 4.47
CA HIS A 123 11.00 1.20 4.29
C HIS A 123 10.92 2.70 4.02
N GLY A 124 10.02 3.12 3.12
CA GLY A 124 9.62 4.52 3.01
C GLY A 124 8.45 4.85 3.95
N LEU A 125 8.24 6.15 4.13
CA LEU A 125 7.06 6.71 4.79
C LEU A 125 5.84 6.49 3.91
N ASN A 126 4.83 5.80 4.44
CA ASN A 126 3.53 5.69 3.80
C ASN A 126 2.62 6.85 4.19
N ASP A 127 1.51 7.03 3.47
CA ASP A 127 0.67 8.22 3.60
C ASP A 127 -0.26 8.18 4.82
N TYR A 128 -0.32 7.08 5.57
CA TYR A 128 -0.91 7.09 6.91
C TYR A 128 -0.23 8.09 7.85
N SER A 129 1.06 8.41 7.63
CA SER A 129 1.77 9.46 8.35
C SER A 129 1.10 10.83 8.21
N LEU A 130 0.62 11.15 7.00
CA LEU A 130 -0.12 12.38 6.72
C LEU A 130 -1.57 12.28 7.16
N TRP A 131 -2.21 11.13 6.94
CA TRP A 131 -3.60 10.89 7.31
C TRP A 131 -3.83 11.04 8.81
N PHE A 132 -2.94 10.50 9.63
CA PHE A 132 -3.04 10.55 11.09
C PHE A 132 -2.39 11.78 11.73
N ALA A 133 -1.83 12.73 10.97
CA ALA A 133 -1.11 13.89 11.52
C ALA A 133 -1.94 14.72 12.52
N GLY A 134 -3.27 14.74 12.39
CA GLY A 134 -4.19 15.42 13.29
C GLY A 134 -4.77 14.58 14.42
N ASP A 135 -4.46 13.29 14.48
CA ASP A 135 -5.00 12.35 15.48
C ASP A 135 -3.98 12.15 16.63
N PRO A 136 -4.26 12.63 17.86
CA PRO A 136 -3.32 12.52 18.96
C PRO A 136 -3.05 11.06 19.42
N GLN A 137 -3.88 10.09 19.01
CA GLN A 137 -3.72 8.68 19.35
C GLN A 137 -2.93 7.91 18.27
N MET A 138 -2.87 8.45 17.05
CA MET A 138 -2.26 7.76 15.91
C MET A 138 -1.13 8.55 15.25
N ALA A 139 -1.04 9.87 15.45
CA ALA A 139 -0.03 10.72 14.80
C ALA A 139 1.40 10.18 14.99
N GLY A 140 2.15 10.05 13.88
CA GLY A 140 3.53 9.55 13.87
C GLY A 140 4.02 9.19 12.47
N ASP A 141 5.24 8.66 12.39
CA ASP A 141 5.86 8.24 11.16
C ASP A 141 5.56 6.76 10.87
N TYR A 142 4.82 6.49 9.80
CA TYR A 142 4.42 5.15 9.40
C TYR A 142 5.37 4.63 8.30
N PHE A 143 6.39 3.87 8.70
CA PHE A 143 7.26 3.15 7.79
C PHE A 143 6.77 1.73 7.53
N GLY A 144 6.92 1.24 6.29
CA GLY A 144 6.52 -0.11 5.91
C GLY A 144 5.09 -0.21 5.42
N TYR A 145 4.50 -1.40 5.56
CA TYR A 145 3.16 -1.69 5.07
C TYR A 145 2.10 -1.31 6.08
N ASP A 146 1.11 -0.54 5.62
CA ASP A 146 -0.19 -0.40 6.25
C ASP A 146 -1.28 -0.62 5.18
N GLY A 147 -2.19 -1.56 5.46
CA GLY A 147 -3.09 -2.13 4.48
C GLY A 147 -4.32 -1.28 4.15
N PRO A 148 -5.25 -1.82 3.35
CA PRO A 148 -6.48 -1.16 2.96
C PRO A 148 -7.32 -0.65 4.12
N CYS A 149 -7.78 0.60 4.01
CA CYS A 149 -8.81 1.21 4.87
C CYS A 149 -9.49 2.36 4.10
N PRO A 150 -10.19 2.07 2.98
CA PRO A 150 -10.91 3.09 2.25
C PRO A 150 -12.05 3.67 3.09
N PRO A 151 -12.59 4.84 2.74
CA PRO A 151 -13.77 5.36 3.43
C PRO A 151 -14.95 4.40 3.36
N TRP A 152 -15.59 4.15 4.52
CA TRP A 152 -16.75 3.23 4.58
C TRP A 152 -17.99 3.74 3.84
N ASN A 153 -18.01 5.01 3.46
CA ASN A 153 -19.08 5.65 2.69
C ASN A 153 -18.64 6.05 1.27
N ASP A 154 -17.55 5.45 0.75
CA ASP A 154 -17.13 5.69 -0.63
C ASP A 154 -17.92 4.77 -1.59
N GLU A 155 -18.49 5.37 -2.63
CA GLU A 155 -19.22 4.64 -3.69
C GLU A 155 -18.25 3.91 -4.65
N ARG A 156 -16.93 4.14 -4.54
CA ARG A 156 -15.90 3.54 -5.36
C ARG A 156 -15.28 2.32 -4.71
N LEU A 157 -15.14 1.25 -5.48
CA LEU A 157 -14.26 0.14 -5.15
C LEU A 157 -12.81 0.60 -5.30
N HIS A 158 -11.98 0.47 -4.25
CA HIS A 158 -10.59 0.87 -4.29
C HIS A 158 -9.68 -0.24 -4.81
N HIS A 159 -8.61 0.14 -5.53
CA HIS A 159 -7.60 -0.74 -6.09
C HIS A 159 -6.26 -0.51 -5.39
N TYR A 160 -5.64 -1.59 -4.96
CA TYR A 160 -4.32 -1.58 -4.31
C TYR A 160 -3.32 -2.20 -5.26
N ILE A 161 -2.48 -1.37 -5.88
CA ILE A 161 -1.56 -1.76 -6.94
C ILE A 161 -0.19 -1.99 -6.34
N PHE A 162 0.23 -3.26 -6.25
CA PHE A 162 1.57 -3.66 -5.86
C PHE A 162 2.44 -3.71 -7.10
N THR A 163 3.42 -2.83 -7.23
CA THR A 163 4.36 -2.81 -8.36
C THR A 163 5.77 -3.11 -7.89
N LEU A 164 6.35 -4.17 -8.41
CA LEU A 164 7.74 -4.54 -8.19
C LEU A 164 8.58 -4.06 -9.37
N TYR A 165 9.66 -3.32 -9.07
CA TYR A 165 10.63 -2.80 -10.02
C TYR A 165 11.94 -3.55 -9.89
N ALA A 166 12.46 -4.12 -10.99
CA ALA A 166 13.82 -4.66 -11.07
C ALA A 166 14.78 -3.54 -11.48
N LEU A 167 15.85 -3.32 -10.71
CA LEU A 167 16.74 -2.18 -10.85
C LEU A 167 18.15 -2.57 -11.28
N ASP A 168 18.82 -1.70 -12.03
CA ASP A 168 20.22 -1.82 -12.45
C ASP A 168 21.22 -1.31 -11.39
N VAL A 169 20.75 -0.92 -10.22
CA VAL A 169 21.53 -0.47 -9.06
C VAL A 169 21.28 -1.34 -7.85
N ALA A 170 22.30 -1.57 -7.02
CA ALA A 170 22.16 -2.36 -5.78
C ALA A 170 21.51 -1.56 -4.65
N HIS A 171 21.64 -0.24 -4.68
CA HIS A 171 21.06 0.70 -3.73
C HIS A 171 20.42 1.86 -4.48
N LEU A 172 19.16 2.14 -4.18
CA LEU A 172 18.42 3.23 -4.82
C LEU A 172 18.64 4.53 -4.03
N GLU A 173 19.36 5.48 -4.62
CA GLU A 173 19.57 6.80 -4.02
C GLU A 173 18.31 7.64 -4.10
N VAL A 174 17.69 7.93 -2.95
CA VAL A 174 16.49 8.77 -2.84
C VAL A 174 16.85 10.10 -2.19
N GLN A 175 16.53 11.20 -2.83
CA GLN A 175 16.77 12.55 -2.31
C GLN A 175 15.62 13.00 -1.39
N GLY A 176 15.95 13.49 -0.19
CA GLY A 176 14.99 13.98 0.78
C GLY A 176 14.29 12.89 1.57
N ALA A 177 13.02 13.10 1.89
CA ALA A 177 12.21 12.13 2.63
C ALA A 177 11.87 10.93 1.74
N LEU A 178 11.96 9.72 2.30
CA LEU A 178 11.64 8.46 1.63
C LEU A 178 10.11 8.29 1.52
N ASN A 179 9.42 9.15 0.78
CA ASN A 179 7.99 9.07 0.48
C ASN A 179 7.73 8.60 -0.97
N GLY A 180 6.46 8.37 -1.32
CA GLY A 180 6.07 7.87 -2.64
C GLY A 180 6.63 8.68 -3.80
N ALA A 181 6.48 10.00 -3.77
CA ALA A 181 6.93 10.89 -4.84
C ALA A 181 8.45 10.84 -5.03
N ALA A 182 9.23 10.89 -3.94
CA ALA A 182 10.69 10.83 -4.00
C ALA A 182 11.20 9.47 -4.49
N VAL A 183 10.56 8.38 -4.06
CA VAL A 183 10.89 7.02 -4.52
C VAL A 183 10.60 6.88 -6.01
N LEU A 184 9.43 7.30 -6.51
CA LEU A 184 9.11 7.23 -7.95
C LEU A 184 10.05 8.10 -8.79
N ALA A 185 10.48 9.26 -8.29
CA ALA A 185 11.46 10.08 -8.96
C ALA A 185 12.84 9.39 -9.04
N ALA A 186 13.26 8.73 -7.94
CA ALA A 186 14.53 8.01 -7.88
C ALA A 186 14.56 6.77 -8.79
N LEU A 187 13.43 6.12 -9.06
CA LEU A 187 13.33 4.97 -9.95
C LEU A 187 13.61 5.33 -11.41
N GLN A 188 13.48 6.62 -11.81
CA GLN A 188 13.65 7.04 -13.19
C GLN A 188 15.08 6.78 -13.70
N GLY A 189 15.17 6.04 -14.81
CA GLY A 189 16.45 5.69 -15.43
C GLY A 189 17.12 4.43 -14.86
N HIS A 190 16.58 3.83 -13.77
CA HIS A 190 17.13 2.63 -13.13
C HIS A 190 16.28 1.37 -13.33
N VAL A 191 15.09 1.46 -13.92
CA VAL A 191 14.16 0.35 -14.04
C VAL A 191 14.49 -0.50 -15.28
N LEU A 192 14.86 -1.76 -15.07
CA LEU A 192 15.06 -2.76 -16.13
C LEU A 192 13.75 -3.44 -16.54
N ALA A 193 12.86 -3.68 -15.57
CA ALA A 193 11.52 -4.23 -15.78
C ALA A 193 10.64 -3.94 -14.58
N GLN A 194 9.32 -3.99 -14.78
CA GLN A 194 8.34 -3.93 -13.70
C GLN A 194 7.25 -4.98 -13.90
N ALA A 195 6.59 -5.36 -12.80
CA ALA A 195 5.40 -6.19 -12.81
C ALA A 195 4.47 -5.75 -11.69
N SER A 196 3.16 -5.77 -11.96
CA SER A 196 2.15 -5.36 -10.98
C SER A 196 1.18 -6.49 -10.67
N LEU A 197 0.61 -6.45 -9.47
CA LEU A 197 -0.50 -7.25 -8.99
C LEU A 197 -1.48 -6.30 -8.33
N THR A 198 -2.74 -6.34 -8.72
CA THR A 198 -3.80 -5.49 -8.20
C THR A 198 -4.74 -6.28 -7.31
N GLY A 199 -4.97 -5.81 -6.10
CA GLY A 199 -6.06 -6.28 -5.26
C GLY A 199 -7.14 -5.21 -5.12
N THR A 200 -8.37 -5.61 -4.81
CA THR A 200 -9.48 -4.68 -4.56
C THR A 200 -9.91 -4.72 -3.11
N TYR A 201 -10.44 -3.62 -2.60
CA TYR A 201 -10.97 -3.56 -1.25
C TYR A 201 -12.02 -2.47 -1.09
N THR A 202 -12.99 -2.70 -0.20
CA THR A 202 -13.99 -1.71 0.21
C THR A 202 -14.40 -1.96 1.66
N LEU A 203 -14.75 -0.89 2.37
CA LEU A 203 -15.48 -0.92 3.63
C LEU A 203 -16.94 -0.49 3.45
N ALA A 204 -17.31 -0.03 2.24
CA ALA A 204 -18.66 0.41 1.93
C ALA A 204 -19.64 -0.79 1.93
N PRO A 205 -20.88 -0.62 2.41
CA PRO A 205 -21.94 -1.59 2.21
C PRO A 205 -22.20 -1.84 0.71
N ASP A 206 -22.64 -3.06 0.35
CA ASP A 206 -22.89 -3.46 -1.04
C ASP A 206 -23.87 -2.53 -1.78
N GLU A 207 -24.85 -1.94 -1.07
CA GLU A 207 -25.77 -0.96 -1.62
C GLU A 207 -25.12 0.34 -2.13
N LEU A 208 -23.93 0.70 -1.65
CA LEU A 208 -23.19 1.87 -2.16
C LEU A 208 -22.42 1.54 -3.44
N LEU A 209 -22.05 0.29 -3.64
CA LEU A 209 -21.29 -0.19 -4.81
C LEU A 209 -22.17 -0.60 -5.99
N SER A 210 -23.51 -0.64 -5.81
CA SER A 210 -24.47 -1.14 -6.81
C SER A 210 -25.06 -0.05 -7.71
N ILE A 211 -24.49 1.14 -7.73
CA ILE A 211 -24.96 2.26 -8.56
C ILE A 211 -24.18 2.22 -9.88
N ASP A 212 -24.70 1.49 -10.87
CA ASP A 212 -24.32 1.57 -12.28
C ASP A 212 -24.98 2.80 -12.96
#